data_cf375f8b976dc9372688949824b44aec
#
_entry.id   cf375f8b976dc9372688949824b44aec
#
_cell.length_a   1.000
_cell.length_b   1.000
_cell.length_c   1.000
_cell.angle_alpha   90.00
_cell.angle_beta   90.00
_cell.angle_gamma   90.00
#
_symmetry.space_group_name_H-M   'P 1'
#
loop_
_entity.id
_entity.type
_entity.pdbx_description
1 polymer ?
#
loop_
_entity_poly.entity_id
_entity_poly.type
_entity_poly.pdbx_seq_one_letter_code
_entity_poly.pdbx_strand_id
1 'polypeptide(L)'
;YLGTEKYDSCMHTYFNIWKFKHPDEAAIKNVFETTSGKSLDWFFNGMINSNAKGDAKICKVHADAGGTDVLLKNKGNLAMPVNVSFYNKEKLIASQWTEVFAGKFKLSSTVVGADKIVLDTNDESLDLSPFNNSIKTKGIFRKWKPLQLRFLTMLENPERIQLFYLPAVAYNNY
;
A
#
# COMPACT_ATOMS: atom_id res chain seq x y z
N TYR A 1 -0.60 10.68 0.83
CA TYR A 1 -0.39 10.84 2.28
C TYR A 1 -0.78 12.23 2.78
N LEU A 2 -0.28 13.30 2.19
CA LEU A 2 -0.66 14.67 2.55
C LEU A 2 -2.04 15.07 2.01
N GLY A 3 -2.45 14.54 0.86
CA GLY A 3 -3.59 14.98 0.09
C GLY A 3 -3.26 16.19 -0.80
N THR A 4 -4.04 16.38 -1.87
CA THR A 4 -3.75 17.37 -2.92
C THR A 4 -3.71 18.80 -2.38
N GLU A 5 -4.72 19.22 -1.64
CA GLU A 5 -4.80 20.60 -1.11
C GLU A 5 -3.61 20.96 -0.19
N LYS A 6 -3.23 20.02 0.70
CA LYS A 6 -2.11 20.24 1.61
C LYS A 6 -0.79 20.24 0.87
N TYR A 7 -0.62 19.33 -0.10
CA TYR A 7 0.56 19.29 -0.96
C TYR A 7 0.72 20.60 -1.76
N ASP A 8 -0.34 21.09 -2.38
CA ASP A 8 -0.32 22.34 -3.12
C ASP A 8 0.04 23.53 -2.22
N SER A 9 -0.50 23.58 -1.01
CA SER A 9 -0.14 24.60 -0.02
C SER A 9 1.36 24.53 0.34
N CYS A 10 1.92 23.34 0.52
CA CYS A 10 3.35 23.15 0.77
C CYS A 10 4.20 23.64 -0.42
N MET A 11 3.80 23.30 -1.64
CA MET A 11 4.50 23.72 -2.86
C MET A 11 4.44 25.23 -3.06
N HIS A 12 3.28 25.87 -2.87
CA HIS A 12 3.17 27.33 -2.95
C HIS A 12 4.04 28.03 -1.91
N THR A 13 4.04 27.52 -0.67
CA THR A 13 4.87 28.08 0.41
C THR A 13 6.37 27.91 0.06
N TYR A 14 6.75 26.72 -0.40
CA TYR A 14 8.12 26.45 -0.82
C TYR A 14 8.57 27.38 -1.95
N PHE A 15 7.75 27.53 -3.00
CA PHE A 15 8.04 28.42 -4.12
C PHE A 15 8.21 29.88 -3.66
N ASN A 16 7.30 30.38 -2.80
CA ASN A 16 7.37 31.77 -2.33
C ASN A 16 8.62 32.06 -1.50
N ILE A 17 9.07 31.12 -0.69
CA ILE A 17 10.27 31.30 0.16
C ILE A 17 11.55 31.17 -0.65
N TRP A 18 11.58 30.22 -1.61
CA TRP A 18 12.81 29.79 -2.25
C TRP A 18 12.98 30.20 -3.73
N LYS A 19 11.96 30.82 -4.36
CA LYS A 19 12.09 31.35 -5.72
C LYS A 19 13.34 32.23 -5.86
N PHE A 20 14.11 31.98 -6.91
CA PHE A 20 15.38 32.65 -7.23
C PHE A 20 16.52 32.40 -6.21
N LYS A 21 16.39 31.39 -5.36
CA LYS A 21 17.43 30.94 -4.41
C LYS A 21 17.87 29.52 -4.75
N HIS A 22 18.85 29.00 -4.05
CA HIS A 22 19.40 27.64 -4.23
C HIS A 22 19.05 26.79 -2.98
N PRO A 23 17.82 26.23 -2.89
CA PRO A 23 17.45 25.37 -1.76
C PRO A 23 18.12 24.01 -1.86
N ASP A 24 18.34 23.41 -0.72
CA ASP A 24 18.74 22.03 -0.54
C ASP A 24 17.56 21.13 -0.12
N GLU A 25 17.83 19.84 0.09
CA GLU A 25 16.82 18.89 0.54
C GLU A 25 16.25 19.26 1.93
N ALA A 26 17.08 19.77 2.83
CA ALA A 26 16.63 20.18 4.15
C ALA A 26 15.63 21.34 4.09
N ALA A 27 15.82 22.25 3.12
CA ALA A 27 14.90 23.37 2.91
C ALA A 27 13.51 22.92 2.48
N ILE A 28 13.39 22.00 1.53
CA ILE A 28 12.09 21.48 1.09
C ILE A 28 11.42 20.68 2.21
N LYS A 29 12.17 19.79 2.88
CA LYS A 29 11.67 19.02 4.01
C LYS A 29 11.10 19.93 5.10
N ASN A 30 11.85 20.94 5.53
CA ASN A 30 11.41 21.87 6.59
C ASN A 30 10.13 22.61 6.22
N VAL A 31 10.03 23.12 4.98
CA VAL A 31 8.81 23.82 4.54
C VAL A 31 7.63 22.88 4.52
N PHE A 32 7.80 21.66 4.03
CA PHE A 32 6.72 20.68 3.95
C PHE A 32 6.26 20.21 5.34
N GLU A 33 7.18 19.94 6.27
CA GLU A 33 6.86 19.56 7.63
C GLU A 33 6.16 20.69 8.39
N THR A 34 6.69 21.91 8.27
CA THR A 34 6.09 23.10 8.92
C THR A 34 4.70 23.40 8.38
N THR A 35 4.51 23.37 7.05
CA THR A 35 3.23 23.71 6.42
C THR A 35 2.20 22.61 6.59
N SER A 36 2.62 21.34 6.51
CA SER A 36 1.70 20.20 6.65
C SER A 36 1.36 19.86 8.09
N GLY A 37 2.24 20.20 9.04
CA GLY A 37 2.18 19.77 10.44
C GLY A 37 2.45 18.26 10.63
N LYS A 38 3.06 17.60 9.64
CA LYS A 38 3.38 16.17 9.69
C LYS A 38 4.87 15.96 9.52
N SER A 39 5.46 15.02 10.28
CA SER A 39 6.83 14.58 10.03
C SER A 39 6.92 13.80 8.72
N LEU A 40 7.92 14.12 7.92
CA LEU A 40 8.24 13.47 6.66
C LEU A 40 9.61 12.77 6.71
N ASP A 41 10.12 12.49 7.90
CA ASP A 41 11.38 11.76 8.10
C ASP A 41 11.39 10.40 7.41
N TRP A 42 10.28 9.68 7.45
CA TRP A 42 10.14 8.40 6.77
C TRP A 42 10.35 8.51 5.26
N PHE A 43 9.96 9.63 4.67
CA PHE A 43 10.11 9.88 3.24
C PHE A 43 11.54 10.33 2.90
N PHE A 44 12.02 11.43 3.50
CA PHE A 44 13.34 11.98 3.17
C PHE A 44 14.47 11.07 3.68
N ASN A 45 14.53 10.79 4.96
CA ASN A 45 15.63 10.00 5.53
C ASN A 45 15.44 8.49 5.30
N GLY A 46 14.20 8.00 5.29
CA GLY A 46 13.91 6.59 5.13
C GLY A 46 13.90 6.14 3.67
N MET A 47 13.15 6.83 2.81
CA MET A 47 12.89 6.39 1.44
C MET A 47 13.92 6.96 0.44
N ILE A 48 14.29 8.24 0.57
CA ILE A 48 15.21 8.90 -0.36
C ILE A 48 16.67 8.59 0.02
N ASN A 49 17.03 8.79 1.29
CA ASN A 49 18.42 8.76 1.75
C ASN A 49 18.87 7.41 2.32
N SER A 50 18.08 6.34 2.17
CA SER A 50 18.47 5.02 2.62
C SER A 50 18.07 3.91 1.65
N ASN A 51 18.60 2.70 1.88
CA ASN A 51 18.21 1.48 1.18
C ASN A 51 17.08 0.72 1.91
N ALA A 52 16.39 1.38 2.85
CA ALA A 52 15.33 0.76 3.60
C ALA A 52 14.12 0.46 2.70
N LYS A 53 13.48 -0.67 2.97
CA LYS A 53 12.37 -1.19 2.15
C LYS A 53 11.15 -1.43 3.03
N GLY A 54 9.97 -1.06 2.52
CA GLY A 54 8.70 -1.35 3.14
C GLY A 54 8.13 -2.70 2.68
N ASP A 55 7.51 -3.45 3.58
CA ASP A 55 6.72 -4.66 3.25
C ASP A 55 5.57 -4.74 4.26
N ALA A 56 4.50 -4.02 3.96
CA ALA A 56 3.30 -4.01 4.78
C ALA A 56 2.39 -5.18 4.42
N LYS A 57 1.79 -5.82 5.41
CA LYS A 57 0.80 -6.88 5.18
C LYS A 57 -0.37 -6.81 6.14
N ILE A 58 -1.52 -7.29 5.70
CA ILE A 58 -2.67 -7.49 6.55
C ILE A 58 -2.52 -8.82 7.30
N CYS A 59 -2.46 -8.76 8.63
CA CYS A 59 -2.40 -9.94 9.48
C CYS A 59 -3.78 -10.49 9.80
N LYS A 60 -4.66 -9.64 10.33
CA LYS A 60 -6.03 -9.98 10.74
C LYS A 60 -6.98 -8.82 10.47
N VAL A 61 -8.24 -9.15 10.30
CA VAL A 61 -9.34 -8.19 10.22
C VAL A 61 -10.44 -8.66 11.14
N HIS A 62 -10.99 -7.74 11.92
CA HIS A 62 -12.22 -7.91 12.67
C HIS A 62 -13.19 -6.83 12.24
N ALA A 63 -14.35 -7.23 11.73
CA ALA A 63 -15.39 -6.31 11.28
C ALA A 63 -16.71 -6.67 11.97
N ASP A 64 -17.32 -5.69 12.60
CA ASP A 64 -18.60 -5.81 13.30
C ASP A 64 -19.51 -4.61 12.97
N ALA A 65 -20.57 -4.45 13.77
CA ALA A 65 -21.51 -3.34 13.60
C ALA A 65 -20.92 -1.99 14.04
N GLY A 66 -19.86 -1.97 14.82
CA GLY A 66 -19.19 -0.76 15.29
C GLY A 66 -18.07 -0.27 14.37
N GLY A 67 -17.61 -1.10 13.45
CA GLY A 67 -16.53 -0.72 12.54
C GLY A 67 -15.66 -1.88 12.09
N THR A 68 -14.47 -1.54 11.63
CA THR A 68 -13.50 -2.52 11.11
C THR A 68 -12.11 -2.26 11.70
N ASP A 69 -11.62 -3.23 12.46
CA ASP A 69 -10.26 -3.26 12.97
C ASP A 69 -9.35 -4.05 12.02
N VAL A 70 -8.23 -3.46 11.65
CA VAL A 70 -7.24 -4.06 10.77
C VAL A 70 -5.90 -4.15 11.48
N LEU A 71 -5.39 -5.36 11.69
CA LEU A 71 -4.06 -5.59 12.23
C LEU A 71 -3.07 -5.70 11.08
N LEU A 72 -2.17 -4.75 10.99
CA LEU A 72 -1.10 -4.66 10.01
C LEU A 72 0.22 -5.13 10.60
N LYS A 73 1.14 -5.52 9.74
CA LYS A 73 2.55 -5.75 10.08
C LYS A 73 3.43 -5.27 8.94
N ASN A 74 4.34 -4.39 9.25
CA ASN A 74 5.45 -4.06 8.38
C ASN A 74 6.60 -5.06 8.65
N LYS A 75 7.02 -5.82 7.65
CA LYS A 75 8.13 -6.78 7.71
C LYS A 75 9.43 -6.14 7.22
N GLY A 76 9.32 -5.02 6.50
CA GLY A 76 10.46 -4.26 6.05
C GLY A 76 11.15 -3.52 7.19
N ASN A 77 12.25 -2.87 6.86
CA ASN A 77 13.04 -2.04 7.77
C ASN A 77 12.77 -0.53 7.59
N LEU A 78 11.92 -0.13 6.62
CA LEU A 78 11.42 1.23 6.47
C LEU A 78 10.14 1.40 7.28
N ALA A 79 10.17 2.24 8.32
CA ALA A 79 8.93 2.71 8.93
C ALA A 79 8.21 3.63 7.95
N MET A 80 6.94 3.33 7.60
CA MET A 80 6.17 4.09 6.61
C MET A 80 4.69 4.07 6.91
N PRO A 81 3.92 5.09 6.46
CA PRO A 81 2.48 5.03 6.43
C PRO A 81 2.01 4.17 5.24
N VAL A 82 0.83 3.59 5.35
CA VAL A 82 0.23 2.80 4.26
C VAL A 82 -1.22 3.22 4.06
N ASN A 83 -1.65 3.30 2.82
CA ASN A 83 -3.04 3.52 2.49
C ASN A 83 -3.84 2.23 2.66
N VAL A 84 -4.97 2.29 3.38
CA VAL A 84 -5.87 1.17 3.62
C VAL A 84 -7.21 1.48 2.98
N SER A 85 -7.57 0.73 1.96
CA SER A 85 -8.80 0.87 1.19
C SER A 85 -9.81 -0.20 1.56
N PHE A 86 -11.04 0.20 1.79
CA PHE A 86 -12.16 -0.66 2.17
C PHE A 86 -13.13 -0.77 0.99
N TYR A 87 -13.48 -1.99 0.60
CA TYR A 87 -14.35 -2.28 -0.53
C TYR A 87 -15.59 -3.04 -0.10
N ASN A 88 -16.69 -2.81 -0.82
CA ASN A 88 -17.89 -3.63 -0.79
C ASN A 88 -18.31 -3.91 -2.23
N LYS A 89 -18.41 -5.20 -2.61
CA LYS A 89 -18.74 -5.66 -3.97
C LYS A 89 -17.89 -4.93 -5.03
N GLU A 90 -16.58 -4.92 -4.86
CA GLU A 90 -15.58 -4.25 -5.72
C GLU A 90 -15.70 -2.70 -5.78
N LYS A 91 -16.61 -2.09 -5.04
CA LYS A 91 -16.73 -0.64 -4.94
C LYS A 91 -15.95 -0.14 -3.74
N LEU A 92 -15.09 0.86 -3.94
CA LEU A 92 -14.40 1.56 -2.86
C LEU A 92 -15.44 2.34 -2.02
N ILE A 93 -15.48 2.06 -0.72
CA ILE A 93 -16.37 2.75 0.23
C ILE A 93 -15.63 3.73 1.13
N ALA A 94 -14.36 3.46 1.41
CA ALA A 94 -13.50 4.37 2.17
C ALA A 94 -12.03 4.06 1.91
N SER A 95 -11.19 5.06 2.11
CA SER A 95 -9.73 4.92 2.09
C SER A 95 -9.13 5.83 3.17
N GLN A 96 -8.15 5.32 3.91
CA GLN A 96 -7.46 6.11 4.93
C GLN A 96 -5.99 5.73 5.05
N TRP A 97 -5.14 6.72 5.33
CA TRP A 97 -3.73 6.49 5.62
C TRP A 97 -3.54 6.12 7.09
N THR A 98 -2.62 5.19 7.33
CA THR A 98 -2.14 4.92 8.69
C THR A 98 -1.18 6.03 9.14
N GLU A 99 -0.91 6.08 10.44
CA GLU A 99 0.32 6.70 10.93
C GLU A 99 1.55 5.95 10.42
N VAL A 100 2.72 6.59 10.53
CA VAL A 100 4.02 5.93 10.24
C VAL A 100 4.24 4.82 11.27
N PHE A 101 4.48 3.61 10.82
CA PHE A 101 4.69 2.48 11.72
C PHE A 101 5.80 1.53 11.27
N ALA A 102 6.45 0.93 12.24
CA ALA A 102 7.33 -0.22 12.11
C ALA A 102 6.72 -1.41 12.89
N GLY A 103 6.96 -2.63 12.41
CA GLY A 103 6.44 -3.82 13.08
C GLY A 103 4.92 -3.96 13.02
N LYS A 104 4.23 -4.10 14.14
CA LYS A 104 2.77 -4.30 14.19
C LYS A 104 2.04 -2.97 14.42
N PHE A 105 0.94 -2.77 13.73
CA PHE A 105 0.06 -1.61 13.85
C PHE A 105 -1.41 -2.03 13.81
N LYS A 106 -2.23 -1.48 14.69
CA LYS A 106 -3.68 -1.69 14.69
C LYS A 106 -4.35 -0.43 14.18
N LEU A 107 -5.05 -0.55 13.06
CA LEU A 107 -5.92 0.47 12.52
C LEU A 107 -7.35 0.18 12.95
N SER A 108 -7.98 1.11 13.67
CA SER A 108 -9.40 1.06 13.98
C SER A 108 -10.15 2.07 13.10
N SER A 109 -11.14 1.59 12.37
CA SER A 109 -11.94 2.40 11.44
C SER A 109 -13.42 2.23 11.74
N THR A 110 -14.19 3.31 11.61
CA THR A 110 -15.65 3.30 11.71
C THR A 110 -16.36 2.74 10.48
N VAL A 111 -15.60 2.29 9.47
CA VAL A 111 -16.14 1.72 8.25
C VAL A 111 -16.82 0.39 8.53
N VAL A 112 -18.11 0.31 8.17
CA VAL A 112 -18.95 -0.88 8.31
C VAL A 112 -19.29 -1.45 6.94
N GLY A 113 -19.46 -2.78 6.87
CA GLY A 113 -19.93 -3.45 5.66
C GLY A 113 -18.88 -3.69 4.58
N ALA A 114 -17.60 -3.45 4.86
CA ALA A 114 -16.54 -3.85 3.95
C ALA A 114 -16.46 -5.37 3.83
N ASP A 115 -16.38 -5.89 2.61
CA ASP A 115 -16.19 -7.31 2.31
C ASP A 115 -14.74 -7.65 1.94
N LYS A 116 -13.95 -6.63 1.54
CA LYS A 116 -12.55 -6.75 1.15
C LYS A 116 -11.77 -5.51 1.62
N ILE A 117 -10.56 -5.73 2.10
CA ILE A 117 -9.61 -4.67 2.47
C ILE A 117 -8.36 -4.85 1.64
N VAL A 118 -7.85 -3.75 1.10
CA VAL A 118 -6.66 -3.72 0.26
C VAL A 118 -5.71 -2.65 0.78
N LEU A 119 -4.43 -2.98 0.88
CA LEU A 119 -3.37 -2.02 1.11
C LEU A 119 -2.89 -1.48 -0.22
N ASP A 120 -2.57 -0.19 -0.23
CA ASP A 120 -1.87 0.46 -1.35
C ASP A 120 -2.50 0.21 -2.72
N THR A 121 -3.79 0.44 -2.83
CA THR A 121 -4.56 0.14 -4.05
C THR A 121 -4.05 0.86 -5.30
N ASN A 122 -3.44 2.03 -5.13
CA ASN A 122 -2.96 2.87 -6.23
C ASN A 122 -1.44 2.79 -6.43
N ASP A 123 -0.76 1.82 -5.79
CA ASP A 123 0.71 1.71 -5.80
C ASP A 123 1.42 3.03 -5.39
N GLU A 124 0.86 3.70 -4.37
CA GLU A 124 1.39 4.97 -3.85
C GLU A 124 2.50 4.77 -2.81
N SER A 125 2.69 3.55 -2.33
CA SER A 125 3.77 3.17 -1.42
C SER A 125 4.75 2.21 -2.11
N LEU A 126 6.01 2.24 -1.69
CA LEU A 126 7.02 1.30 -2.18
C LEU A 126 6.93 -0.04 -1.42
N ASP A 127 5.80 -0.73 -1.53
CA ASP A 127 5.62 -2.04 -0.93
C ASP A 127 6.25 -3.13 -1.80
N LEU A 128 7.16 -3.90 -1.21
CA LEU A 128 7.88 -4.97 -1.91
C LEU A 128 7.00 -6.16 -2.30
N SER A 129 5.86 -6.35 -1.63
CA SER A 129 5.09 -7.59 -1.78
C SER A 129 3.59 -7.34 -1.93
N PRO A 130 3.10 -7.04 -3.14
CA PRO A 130 1.67 -6.80 -3.36
C PRO A 130 0.79 -8.04 -3.13
N PHE A 131 1.40 -9.24 -3.03
CA PHE A 131 0.67 -10.48 -2.78
C PHE A 131 -0.01 -10.57 -1.42
N ASN A 132 0.48 -9.85 -0.43
CA ASN A 132 -0.03 -9.90 0.96
C ASN A 132 -0.93 -8.72 1.31
N ASN A 133 -1.24 -7.85 0.34
CA ASN A 133 -1.94 -6.58 0.50
C ASN A 133 -3.46 -6.67 0.51
N SER A 134 -4.05 -7.84 0.33
CA SER A 134 -5.51 -7.95 0.30
C SER A 134 -6.03 -9.06 1.20
N ILE A 135 -7.21 -8.82 1.80
CA ILE A 135 -7.91 -9.80 2.63
C ILE A 135 -9.43 -9.60 2.50
N LYS A 136 -10.18 -10.70 2.48
CA LYS A 136 -11.64 -10.68 2.64
C LYS A 136 -12.01 -10.62 4.13
N THR A 137 -13.04 -9.87 4.47
CA THR A 137 -13.51 -9.75 5.85
C THR A 137 -14.24 -11.00 6.33
N LYS A 138 -14.87 -11.75 5.40
CA LYS A 138 -15.68 -12.96 5.66
C LYS A 138 -15.17 -14.16 4.86
N GLY A 139 -15.57 -15.35 5.28
CA GLY A 139 -15.26 -16.62 4.61
C GLY A 139 -14.06 -17.36 5.22
N ILE A 140 -13.91 -18.65 4.86
CA ILE A 140 -12.86 -19.55 5.38
C ILE A 140 -11.51 -19.23 4.70
N PHE A 141 -11.53 -18.91 3.41
CA PHE A 141 -10.33 -18.64 2.62
C PHE A 141 -10.11 -17.13 2.40
N ARG A 142 -9.97 -16.38 3.49
CA ARG A 142 -9.91 -14.91 3.49
C ARG A 142 -8.75 -14.32 2.68
N LYS A 143 -7.62 -15.04 2.60
CA LYS A 143 -6.39 -14.62 1.89
C LYS A 143 -6.18 -15.35 0.58
N TRP A 144 -7.09 -16.22 0.18
CA TRP A 144 -6.91 -17.03 -1.00
C TRP A 144 -7.15 -16.20 -2.27
N LYS A 145 -6.17 -16.24 -3.16
CA LYS A 145 -6.28 -15.69 -4.52
C LYS A 145 -6.57 -16.87 -5.47
N PRO A 146 -7.52 -16.76 -6.39
CA PRO A 146 -7.81 -17.83 -7.34
C PRO A 146 -6.58 -18.14 -8.20
N LEU A 147 -6.31 -19.42 -8.37
CA LEU A 147 -5.27 -19.93 -9.26
C LEU A 147 -5.66 -19.65 -10.72
N GLN A 148 -4.78 -19.04 -11.47
CA GLN A 148 -4.94 -18.86 -12.92
C GLN A 148 -4.08 -19.88 -13.69
N LEU A 149 -4.71 -20.60 -14.59
CA LEU A 149 -4.00 -21.45 -15.55
C LEU A 149 -3.55 -20.58 -16.72
N ARG A 150 -2.27 -20.62 -17.07
CA ARG A 150 -1.69 -19.88 -18.18
C ARG A 150 -0.79 -20.75 -19.06
N PHE A 151 -0.76 -20.46 -20.35
CA PHE A 151 0.22 -21.04 -21.25
C PHE A 151 1.63 -20.55 -20.88
N LEU A 152 2.62 -21.43 -21.02
CA LEU A 152 4.03 -21.14 -20.69
C LEU A 152 4.60 -19.93 -21.47
N THR A 153 4.02 -19.60 -22.62
CA THR A 153 4.43 -18.47 -23.46
C THR A 153 3.81 -17.13 -23.05
N MET A 154 2.90 -17.14 -22.07
CA MET A 154 2.27 -15.90 -21.60
C MET A 154 3.15 -15.21 -20.57
N LEU A 155 3.08 -13.85 -20.57
CA LEU A 155 3.79 -13.05 -19.56
C LEU A 155 3.27 -13.36 -18.15
N GLU A 156 4.20 -13.45 -17.22
CA GLU A 156 3.91 -13.60 -15.81
C GLU A 156 3.20 -12.36 -15.26
N ASN A 157 2.18 -12.57 -14.43
CA ASN A 157 1.54 -11.50 -13.69
C ASN A 157 1.91 -11.64 -12.21
N PRO A 158 2.75 -10.75 -11.67
CA PRO A 158 3.25 -10.86 -10.30
C PRO A 158 2.15 -10.67 -9.23
N GLU A 159 0.96 -10.20 -9.59
CA GLU A 159 -0.16 -10.03 -8.66
C GLU A 159 -1.05 -11.26 -8.47
N ARG A 160 -0.81 -12.32 -9.24
CA ARG A 160 -1.67 -13.50 -9.30
C ARG A 160 -0.90 -14.78 -9.01
N ILE A 161 -1.57 -15.74 -8.38
CA ILE A 161 -1.04 -17.12 -8.30
C ILE A 161 -1.31 -17.77 -9.65
N GLN A 162 -0.26 -18.18 -10.34
CA GLN A 162 -0.34 -18.71 -11.69
C GLN A 162 0.28 -20.11 -11.77
N LEU A 163 -0.38 -20.99 -12.50
CA LEU A 163 0.16 -22.28 -12.93
C LEU A 163 0.35 -22.24 -14.44
N PHE A 164 1.61 -22.26 -14.87
CA PHE A 164 1.95 -22.35 -16.28
C PHE A 164 1.92 -23.79 -16.74
N TYR A 165 1.33 -24.04 -17.91
CA TYR A 165 1.30 -25.35 -18.52
C TYR A 165 1.68 -25.28 -20.00
N LEU A 166 2.31 -26.34 -20.49
CA LEU A 166 2.60 -26.55 -21.89
C LEU A 166 1.93 -27.86 -22.32
N PRO A 167 0.90 -27.85 -23.17
CA PRO A 167 0.32 -29.06 -23.67
C PRO A 167 1.33 -29.72 -24.65
N ALA A 168 1.72 -30.95 -24.36
CA ALA A 168 2.52 -31.76 -25.24
C ALA A 168 1.66 -32.88 -25.84
N VAL A 169 1.60 -32.97 -27.15
CA VAL A 169 0.97 -34.10 -27.87
C VAL A 169 2.08 -35.00 -28.41
N ALA A 170 2.16 -36.22 -27.87
CA ALA A 170 3.05 -37.24 -28.41
C ALA A 170 2.24 -38.14 -29.36
N TYR A 171 2.68 -38.27 -30.57
CA TYR A 171 2.15 -39.22 -31.54
C TYR A 171 3.11 -40.39 -31.68
N ASN A 172 2.65 -41.59 -31.30
CA ASN A 172 3.38 -42.84 -31.51
C ASN A 172 2.83 -43.54 -32.77
N ASN A 173 3.66 -43.62 -33.81
CA ASN A 173 3.45 -44.56 -34.90
C ASN A 173 4.09 -45.89 -34.49
N TYR A 174 3.26 -46.89 -34.23
CA TYR A 174 3.69 -48.31 -34.24
C TYR A 174 3.53 -48.88 -35.63
#